data_0ac01a03cf4520dff637eac1c80b0e96
#
_entry.id   0ac01a03cf4520dff637eac1c80b0e96
#
_cell.length_a   1.000
_cell.length_b   1.000
_cell.length_c   1.000
_cell.angle_alpha   90.00
_cell.angle_beta   90.00
_cell.angle_gamma   90.00
#
_symmetry.space_group_name_H-M   'P 1'
#
loop_
_entity.id
_entity.type
_entity.pdbx_description
1 polymer ?
#
loop_
_entity_poly.entity_id
_entity_poly.type
_entity_poly.pdbx_seq_one_letter_code
_entity_poly.pdbx_strand_id
1 'polypeptide(L)' 'MVPTFSQPFGAGDLRIGIASWDAGDFKSRSIKYAYRDKSGKISRGCPELPFDVLVEMLILAHKQKELSVEQVERLKYHLR' A
#
# COMPACT_ATOMS: atom_id res chain seq x y z
N MET A 1 9.94 5.96 -4.09
CA MET A 1 10.11 5.18 -2.82
C MET A 1 11.47 4.54 -2.77
N VAL A 2 12.14 4.60 -1.64
CA VAL A 2 13.30 3.75 -1.36
C VAL A 2 12.79 2.58 -0.51
N PRO A 3 12.61 1.39 -1.11
CA PRO A 3 12.02 0.27 -0.38
C PRO A 3 12.90 -0.22 0.77
N THR A 4 12.28 -0.47 1.92
CA THR A 4 12.94 -1.11 3.07
C THR A 4 12.41 -2.51 3.33
N PHE A 5 11.23 -2.82 2.78
CA PHE A 5 10.64 -4.16 2.83
C PHE A 5 9.73 -4.37 1.62
N SER A 6 9.76 -5.57 1.06
CA SER A 6 8.90 -5.96 -0.07
C SER A 6 8.47 -7.40 0.10
N GLN A 7 7.26 -7.70 -0.34
CA GLN A 7 6.78 -9.09 -0.44
C GLN A 7 5.95 -9.25 -1.71
N PRO A 8 6.03 -10.42 -2.38
CA PRO A 8 5.21 -10.66 -3.56
C PRO A 8 3.71 -10.66 -3.24
N PHE A 9 2.94 -10.10 -4.16
CA PHE A 9 1.49 -10.16 -4.10
C PHE A 9 0.91 -10.04 -5.51
N GLY A 10 0.15 -11.04 -5.94
CA GLY A 10 -0.42 -11.05 -7.29
C GLY A 10 0.66 -10.92 -8.37
N ALA A 11 0.47 -10.02 -9.31
CA ALA A 11 1.41 -9.75 -10.41
C ALA A 11 2.47 -8.70 -10.05
N GLY A 12 2.62 -8.37 -8.76
CA GLY A 12 3.57 -7.36 -8.32
C GLY A 12 4.06 -7.60 -6.91
N ASP A 13 4.39 -6.52 -6.22
CA ASP A 13 4.90 -6.56 -4.85
C ASP A 13 4.19 -5.53 -3.99
N LEU A 14 3.94 -5.87 -2.74
CA LEU A 14 3.62 -4.88 -1.71
C LEU A 14 4.93 -4.33 -1.17
N ARG A 15 5.11 -3.02 -1.15
CA ARG A 15 6.35 -2.37 -0.73
C ARG A 15 6.10 -1.33 0.34
N ILE A 16 6.99 -1.31 1.32
CA ILE A 16 7.05 -0.28 2.35
C ILE A 16 8.43 0.35 2.27
N GLY A 17 8.50 1.65 2.42
CA GLY A 17 9.79 2.31 2.36
C GLY A 17 9.75 3.79 2.68
N ILE A 18 10.87 4.44 2.37
CA ILE A 18 11.03 5.88 2.50
C ILE A 18 10.28 6.52 1.33
N ALA A 19 9.38 7.44 1.64
CA ALA A 19 8.51 8.07 0.65
C ALA A 19 9.29 8.94 -0.34
N SER A 20 8.82 8.98 -1.58
CA SER A 20 9.43 9.80 -2.63
C SER A 20 9.32 11.31 -2.35
N TRP A 21 8.35 11.73 -1.52
CA TRP A 21 8.18 13.13 -1.13
C TRP A 21 9.06 13.52 0.07
N ASP A 22 9.79 12.56 0.63
CA ASP A 22 10.72 12.84 1.74
C ASP A 22 11.98 13.49 1.19
N ALA A 23 12.24 14.72 1.59
CA ALA A 23 13.34 15.54 1.06
C ALA A 23 14.71 15.16 1.68
N GLY A 24 14.91 13.89 2.01
CA GLY A 24 16.17 13.40 2.56
C GLY A 24 16.20 13.28 4.08
N ASP A 25 15.09 13.54 4.75
CA ASP A 25 14.97 13.40 6.20
C ASP A 25 14.88 11.95 6.66
N PHE A 26 14.54 11.06 5.74
CA PHE A 26 14.36 9.61 5.97
C PHE A 26 13.31 9.27 7.05
N LYS A 27 12.37 10.19 7.29
CA LYS A 27 11.33 10.06 8.32
C LYS A 27 9.97 9.70 7.77
N SER A 28 9.66 10.15 6.54
CA SER A 28 8.37 9.89 5.92
C SER A 28 8.34 8.49 5.34
N ARG A 29 7.31 7.75 5.68
CA ARG A 29 7.11 6.35 5.27
C ARG A 29 5.90 6.23 4.36
N SER A 30 5.97 5.30 3.43
CA SER A 30 4.88 5.04 2.50
C SER A 30 4.70 3.55 2.26
N ILE A 31 3.55 3.21 1.69
CA ILE A 31 3.23 1.86 1.23
C ILE A 31 2.67 1.96 -0.18
N LYS A 32 2.97 0.96 -1.01
CA LYS A 32 2.40 0.87 -2.35
C LYS A 32 2.28 -0.56 -2.83
N TYR A 33 1.40 -0.76 -3.82
CA TYR A 33 1.39 -1.95 -4.65
C TYR A 33 2.16 -1.64 -5.93
N ALA A 34 3.35 -2.25 -6.08
CA ALA A 34 4.20 -2.08 -7.24
C ALA A 34 3.86 -3.18 -8.26
N TYR A 35 2.99 -2.86 -9.20
CA TYR A 35 2.57 -3.81 -10.24
C TYR A 35 3.36 -3.62 -11.52
N ARG A 36 3.42 -4.68 -12.33
CA ARG A 36 4.14 -4.67 -13.60
C ARG A 36 3.23 -4.24 -14.75
N ASP A 37 3.80 -3.52 -15.72
CA ASP A 37 3.11 -3.18 -16.95
C ASP A 37 3.20 -4.34 -17.97
N LYS A 38 2.68 -4.12 -19.17
CA LYS A 38 2.67 -5.14 -20.24
C LYS A 38 4.08 -5.57 -20.67
N SER A 39 5.09 -4.73 -20.45
CA SER A 39 6.49 -5.05 -20.78
C SER A 39 7.20 -5.81 -19.66
N GLY A 40 6.54 -6.08 -18.55
CA GLY A 40 7.11 -6.76 -17.40
C GLY A 40 7.90 -5.86 -16.46
N LYS A 41 7.90 -4.55 -16.69
CA LYS A 41 8.56 -3.56 -15.82
C LYS A 41 7.59 -3.02 -14.77
N ILE A 42 8.13 -2.61 -13.62
CA ILE A 42 7.32 -1.95 -12.60
C ILE A 42 6.74 -0.65 -13.18
N SER A 43 5.43 -0.52 -13.12
CA SER A 43 4.74 0.66 -13.64
C SER A 43 5.12 1.91 -12.84
N ARG A 44 5.39 3.01 -13.55
CA ARG A 44 5.64 4.32 -12.93
C ARG A 44 4.38 4.92 -12.31
N GLY A 45 3.20 4.41 -12.68
CA GLY A 45 1.92 4.87 -12.15
C GLY A 45 1.52 4.24 -10.82
N CYS A 46 2.41 3.47 -10.15
CA CYS A 46 2.12 2.89 -8.85
C CYS A 46 2.15 3.97 -7.77
N PRO A 47 0.99 4.40 -7.23
CA PRO A 47 0.97 5.47 -6.25
C PRO A 47 1.50 5.01 -4.90
N GLU A 48 2.24 5.90 -4.23
CA GLU A 48 2.64 5.72 -2.85
C GLU A 48 1.60 6.37 -1.94
N LEU A 49 1.27 5.71 -0.85
CA LEU A 49 0.31 6.21 0.13
C LEU A 49 0.99 6.45 1.47
N PRO A 50 0.82 7.63 2.09
CA PRO A 50 1.13 7.79 3.49
C PRO A 50 0.24 6.86 4.32
N PHE A 51 0.74 6.33 5.43
CA PHE A 51 -0.02 5.36 6.23
C PHE A 51 -1.31 5.96 6.81
N ASP A 52 -1.31 7.24 7.16
CA ASP A 52 -2.54 7.91 7.62
C ASP A 52 -3.62 7.91 6.54
N VAL A 53 -3.24 8.15 5.30
CA VAL A 53 -4.17 8.11 4.17
C VAL A 53 -4.69 6.69 3.95
N LEU A 54 -3.83 5.68 4.05
CA LEU A 54 -4.25 4.28 3.95
C LEU A 54 -5.31 3.94 4.98
N VAL A 55 -5.11 4.35 6.24
CA VAL A 55 -6.08 4.12 7.32
C VAL A 55 -7.41 4.79 6.99
N GLU A 56 -7.39 6.06 6.57
CA GLU A 56 -8.61 6.78 6.21
C GLU A 56 -9.34 6.15 5.01
N MET A 57 -8.60 5.65 4.03
CA MET A 57 -9.18 4.97 2.89
C MET A 57 -9.89 3.68 3.31
N LEU A 58 -9.30 2.91 4.22
CA LEU A 58 -9.92 1.68 4.76
C LEU A 58 -11.20 2.00 5.55
N ILE A 59 -11.17 3.04 6.37
CA ILE A 59 -12.33 3.49 7.12
C ILE A 59 -13.46 3.90 6.17
N LEU A 60 -13.14 4.70 5.14
CA LEU A 60 -14.12 5.13 4.14
C LEU A 60 -14.73 3.92 3.42
N ALA A 61 -13.89 3.00 2.96
CA ALA A 61 -14.35 1.81 2.27
C ALA A 61 -15.32 0.97 3.14
N HIS A 62 -15.00 0.84 4.42
CA HIS A 62 -15.87 0.13 5.37
C HIS A 62 -17.20 0.86 5.58
N LYS A 63 -17.17 2.18 5.80
CA LYS A 63 -18.38 2.98 5.99
C LYS A 63 -19.31 2.93 4.78
N GLN A 64 -18.76 2.86 3.59
CA GLN A 64 -19.51 2.79 2.33
C GLN A 64 -19.90 1.36 1.95
N LYS A 65 -19.61 0.38 2.80
CA LYS A 65 -19.95 -1.04 2.60
C LYS A 65 -19.31 -1.65 1.34
N GLU A 66 -18.14 -1.14 0.95
CA GLU A 66 -17.38 -1.65 -0.18
C GLU A 66 -16.50 -2.85 0.20
N LEU A 67 -16.15 -2.99 1.48
CA LEU A 67 -15.40 -4.14 1.94
C LEU A 67 -16.35 -5.33 2.18
N SER A 68 -15.96 -6.51 1.69
CA SER A 68 -16.72 -7.74 1.95
C SER A 68 -16.58 -8.15 3.41
N VAL A 69 -17.49 -9.01 3.88
CA VAL A 69 -17.40 -9.60 5.22
C VAL A 69 -16.07 -10.32 5.41
N GLU A 70 -15.63 -11.06 4.39
CA GLU A 70 -14.35 -11.77 4.41
C GLU A 70 -13.17 -10.80 4.57
N GLN A 71 -13.18 -9.69 3.84
CA GLN A 71 -12.12 -8.69 3.94
C GLN A 71 -12.07 -8.05 5.32
N VAL A 72 -13.23 -7.72 5.88
CA VAL A 72 -13.32 -7.15 7.24
C VAL A 72 -12.80 -8.15 8.28
N GLU A 73 -13.20 -9.42 8.17
CA GLU A 73 -12.76 -10.46 9.12
C GLU A 73 -11.25 -10.71 9.03
N ARG A 74 -10.67 -10.69 7.83
CA ARG A 74 -9.22 -10.81 7.66
C ARG A 74 -8.47 -9.66 8.31
N LEU A 75 -8.95 -8.43 8.13
CA LEU A 75 -8.35 -7.26 8.77
C LEU A 75 -8.41 -7.38 10.30
N LYS A 76 -9.57 -7.73 10.84
CA LYS A 76 -9.73 -7.91 12.28
C LYS A 76 -8.78 -8.97 12.84
N TYR A 77 -8.62 -10.08 12.12
CA TYR A 77 -7.73 -11.17 12.54
C TYR A 77 -6.28 -10.70 12.66
N HIS A 78 -5.81 -9.94 11.67
CA HIS A 78 -4.42 -9.50 11.62
C HIS A 78 -4.12 -8.27 12.49
N LEU A 79 -5.15 -7.51 12.88
CA LEU A 79 -5.00 -6.27 13.67
C LEU A 79 -5.21 -6.49 15.18
N ARG A 80 -5.40 -7.71 15.61
CA ARG A 80 -5.53 -8.04 17.03
C ARG A 80 -4.22 -7.90 17.79
#